data_14905b50f036b7ddfab5d5ab9be63630
#
_entry.id   14905b50f036b7ddfab5d5ab9be63630
#
_cell.length_a   1.000
_cell.length_b   1.000
_cell.length_c   1.000
_cell.angle_alpha   90.00
_cell.angle_beta   90.00
_cell.angle_gamma   90.00
#
_symmetry.space_group_name_H-M   'P 1'
#
loop_
_entity.id
_entity.type
_entity.pdbx_description
1 polymer ?
#
loop_
_entity_poly.entity_id
_entity_poly.type
_entity_poly.pdbx_seq_one_letter_code
_entity_poly.pdbx_strand_id
1 'polypeptide(L)'
;MLQLENISVDFSGKVILNNVNETFLPGEMIGLVAPNGTGKSTLMNVIMNYVKPSTGSVSYLNDLKYTSKNNEVKLHQQISMMPEQSDLYNHLSGRAHMKMYSMMWGSDRKLINETIEALNMSSYVDKKTGTYSLGMRQRLCFAMQIAADTPVMLMDEVMNGLDPNHVEMISKILVQKKQEGKLIIIASHLLENLEKYADRIFLMKDGLLLNVNDISPGFQTNEMTSVRVKNMPSEAQTKFTQMFYNVPLKALYSGMVIIEVPKANEELLTDILLFLKREGITEFTFGKVTLNDLYSMYYHA
;
A
#
# COMPACT_ATOMS: atom_id res chain seq x y z
N MET A 1 -17.71 5.62 3.69
CA MET A 1 -16.73 5.76 4.77
C MET A 1 -16.57 4.40 5.44
N LEU A 2 -15.35 3.87 5.49
CA LEU A 2 -14.98 2.65 6.22
C LEU A 2 -14.22 3.08 7.48
N GLN A 3 -14.59 2.54 8.63
CA GLN A 3 -14.04 2.95 9.92
C GLN A 3 -13.55 1.76 10.71
N LEU A 4 -12.35 1.86 11.24
CA LEU A 4 -11.71 0.91 12.15
C LEU A 4 -11.66 1.55 13.53
N GLU A 5 -12.26 0.90 14.52
CA GLU A 5 -12.34 1.42 15.90
C GLU A 5 -11.68 0.43 16.87
N ASN A 6 -10.54 0.82 17.45
CA ASN A 6 -9.79 0.08 18.47
C ASN A 6 -9.47 -1.38 18.07
N ILE A 7 -9.15 -1.61 16.80
CA ILE A 7 -8.88 -2.94 16.27
C ILE A 7 -7.58 -3.50 16.84
N SER A 8 -7.70 -4.59 17.57
CA SER A 8 -6.55 -5.41 17.99
C SER A 8 -6.74 -6.86 17.58
N VAL A 9 -5.64 -7.51 17.17
CA VAL A 9 -5.61 -8.94 16.83
C VAL A 9 -4.40 -9.58 17.48
N ASP A 10 -4.66 -10.67 18.18
CA ASP A 10 -3.66 -11.52 18.80
C ASP A 10 -3.81 -12.96 18.30
N PHE A 11 -2.70 -13.60 17.94
CA PHE A 11 -2.64 -15.03 17.66
C PHE A 11 -1.71 -15.72 18.67
N SER A 12 -2.30 -16.43 19.62
CA SER A 12 -1.56 -17.22 20.62
C SER A 12 -0.51 -16.40 21.38
N GLY A 13 -0.87 -15.18 21.82
CA GLY A 13 0.00 -14.29 22.58
C GLY A 13 0.92 -13.41 21.73
N LYS A 14 0.87 -13.53 20.39
CA LYS A 14 1.58 -12.63 19.49
C LYS A 14 0.61 -11.56 18.96
N VAL A 15 0.81 -10.32 19.39
CA VAL A 15 0.05 -9.17 18.90
C VAL A 15 0.44 -8.88 17.44
N ILE A 16 -0.55 -8.88 16.56
CA ILE A 16 -0.40 -8.58 15.12
C ILE A 16 -0.94 -7.19 14.79
N LEU A 17 -2.08 -6.81 15.37
CA LEU A 17 -2.63 -5.46 15.29
C LEU A 17 -2.87 -4.97 16.71
N ASN A 18 -2.54 -3.71 16.97
CA ASN A 18 -2.59 -3.12 18.31
C ASN A 18 -3.33 -1.78 18.27
N ASN A 19 -4.59 -1.78 18.72
CA ASN A 19 -5.41 -0.58 18.85
C ASN A 19 -5.45 0.32 17.59
N VAL A 20 -5.62 -0.30 16.41
CA VAL A 20 -5.69 0.43 15.15
C VAL A 20 -7.00 1.21 15.08
N ASN A 21 -6.88 2.52 14.90
CA ASN A 21 -8.00 3.45 14.73
C ASN A 21 -7.76 4.23 13.44
N GLU A 22 -8.64 4.08 12.47
CA GLU A 22 -8.55 4.78 11.20
C GLU A 22 -9.92 4.96 10.54
N THR A 23 -10.02 6.02 9.76
CA THR A 23 -11.19 6.31 8.92
C THR A 23 -10.73 6.50 7.47
N PHE A 24 -11.31 5.72 6.57
CA PHE A 24 -11.05 5.78 5.13
C PHE A 24 -12.28 6.32 4.40
N LEU A 25 -12.07 7.28 3.51
CA LEU A 25 -13.15 7.98 2.82
C LEU A 25 -13.41 7.40 1.42
N PRO A 26 -14.64 7.51 0.89
CA PRO A 26 -14.89 7.23 -0.53
C PRO A 26 -14.01 8.12 -1.43
N GLY A 27 -13.51 7.55 -2.51
CA GLY A 27 -12.63 8.26 -3.44
C GLY A 27 -11.18 8.38 -2.97
N GLU A 28 -10.79 7.69 -1.89
CA GLU A 28 -9.38 7.59 -1.47
C GLU A 28 -8.71 6.32 -2.00
N MET A 29 -7.44 6.45 -2.35
CA MET A 29 -6.52 5.34 -2.56
C MET A 29 -5.51 5.30 -1.43
N ILE A 30 -5.53 4.21 -0.66
CA ILE A 30 -4.71 3.99 0.53
C ILE A 30 -3.61 2.98 0.21
N GLY A 31 -2.36 3.35 0.47
CA GLY A 31 -1.21 2.47 0.41
C GLY A 31 -0.88 1.87 1.77
N LEU A 32 -0.76 0.54 1.87
CA LEU A 32 -0.24 -0.15 3.05
C LEU A 32 1.15 -0.70 2.73
N VAL A 33 2.13 -0.26 3.49
CA VAL A 33 3.54 -0.61 3.28
C VAL A 33 4.11 -1.25 4.54
N ALA A 34 4.69 -2.42 4.38
CA ALA A 34 5.44 -3.07 5.45
C ALA A 34 6.14 -4.34 4.93
N PRO A 35 7.14 -4.87 5.63
CA PRO A 35 7.69 -6.20 5.37
C PRO A 35 6.62 -7.30 5.45
N ASN A 36 6.95 -8.49 4.93
CA ASN A 36 6.07 -9.64 5.04
C ASN A 36 5.89 -10.06 6.51
N GLY A 37 4.68 -10.51 6.86
CA GLY A 37 4.37 -10.98 8.21
C GLY A 37 4.08 -9.88 9.24
N THR A 38 4.00 -8.61 8.86
CA THR A 38 3.72 -7.48 9.77
C THR A 38 2.24 -7.23 10.02
N GLY A 39 1.32 -7.91 9.30
CA GLY A 39 -0.12 -7.80 9.54
C GLY A 39 -0.95 -7.15 8.43
N LYS A 40 -0.37 -6.81 7.25
CA LYS A 40 -1.14 -6.22 6.12
C LYS A 40 -2.34 -7.07 5.73
N SER A 41 -2.12 -8.33 5.40
CA SER A 41 -3.19 -9.28 5.05
C SER A 41 -4.12 -9.55 6.23
N THR A 42 -3.61 -9.52 7.47
CA THR A 42 -4.45 -9.62 8.68
C THR A 42 -5.41 -8.45 8.78
N LEU A 43 -4.96 -7.22 8.54
CA LEU A 43 -5.82 -6.03 8.53
C LEU A 43 -6.92 -6.14 7.47
N MET A 44 -6.57 -6.55 6.25
CA MET A 44 -7.56 -6.77 5.19
C MET A 44 -8.56 -7.88 5.55
N ASN A 45 -8.09 -8.97 6.14
CA ASN A 45 -8.95 -10.06 6.61
C ASN A 45 -9.86 -9.64 7.76
N VAL A 46 -9.44 -8.71 8.62
CA VAL A 46 -10.31 -8.09 9.65
C VAL A 46 -11.39 -7.23 8.99
N ILE A 47 -11.03 -6.43 8.00
CA ILE A 47 -12.00 -5.62 7.24
C ILE A 47 -13.05 -6.51 6.56
N MET A 48 -12.65 -7.67 6.03
CA MET A 48 -13.54 -8.68 5.44
C MET A 48 -14.25 -9.58 6.46
N ASN A 49 -13.98 -9.42 7.76
CA ASN A 49 -14.47 -10.33 8.83
C ASN A 49 -14.05 -11.80 8.67
N TYR A 50 -13.00 -12.09 7.88
CA TYR A 50 -12.41 -13.42 7.81
C TYR A 50 -11.57 -13.73 9.07
N VAL A 51 -11.01 -12.69 9.69
CA VAL A 51 -10.39 -12.73 11.00
C VAL A 51 -11.19 -11.83 11.94
N LYS A 52 -11.68 -12.38 13.05
CA LYS A 52 -12.35 -11.58 14.08
C LYS A 52 -11.30 -10.88 14.92
N PRO A 53 -11.40 -9.54 15.11
CA PRO A 53 -10.52 -8.84 16.03
C PRO A 53 -10.76 -9.29 17.48
N SER A 54 -9.70 -9.27 18.29
CA SER A 54 -9.79 -9.54 19.75
C SER A 54 -10.52 -8.40 20.45
N THR A 55 -10.35 -7.17 19.99
CA THR A 55 -11.09 -5.98 20.41
C THR A 55 -11.41 -5.09 19.23
N GLY A 56 -12.37 -4.20 19.39
CA GLY A 56 -12.76 -3.22 18.40
C GLY A 56 -13.80 -3.70 17.40
N SER A 57 -14.08 -2.85 16.42
CA SER A 57 -15.08 -3.12 15.39
C SER A 57 -14.76 -2.44 14.08
N VAL A 58 -15.19 -3.07 12.97
CA VAL A 58 -15.22 -2.48 11.63
C VAL A 58 -16.63 -2.00 11.34
N SER A 59 -16.77 -0.75 10.87
CA SER A 59 -18.04 -0.20 10.43
C SER A 59 -17.95 0.42 9.03
N TYR A 60 -19.05 0.40 8.30
CA TYR A 60 -19.20 0.99 6.98
C TYR A 60 -20.52 1.75 6.88
N LEU A 61 -20.55 2.90 6.20
CA LEU A 61 -21.75 3.72 5.98
C LEU A 61 -22.62 3.88 7.23
N ASN A 62 -22.20 4.74 8.17
CA ASN A 62 -23.01 5.11 9.34
C ASN A 62 -23.47 3.90 10.20
N ASP A 63 -22.50 3.13 10.73
CA ASP A 63 -22.70 2.06 11.72
C ASP A 63 -23.14 0.68 11.22
N LEU A 64 -23.06 0.38 9.94
CA LEU A 64 -23.21 -1.01 9.50
C LEU A 64 -21.99 -1.82 9.97
N LYS A 65 -22.17 -2.67 10.99
CA LYS A 65 -21.14 -3.50 11.64
C LYS A 65 -21.43 -4.98 11.46
N TYR A 66 -20.41 -5.82 11.63
CA TYR A 66 -20.52 -7.29 11.61
C TYR A 66 -21.18 -7.85 12.88
N THR A 67 -22.44 -7.44 13.15
CA THR A 67 -23.21 -7.83 14.35
C THR A 67 -24.19 -8.98 14.11
N SER A 68 -24.50 -9.29 12.85
CA SER A 68 -25.41 -10.36 12.44
C SER A 68 -25.08 -10.87 11.05
N LYS A 69 -25.54 -12.07 10.69
CA LYS A 69 -25.39 -12.61 9.31
C LYS A 69 -25.97 -11.69 8.25
N ASN A 70 -27.11 -11.04 8.53
CA ASN A 70 -27.71 -10.08 7.58
C ASN A 70 -26.79 -8.87 7.34
N ASN A 71 -26.18 -8.34 8.39
CA ASN A 71 -25.24 -7.23 8.28
C ASN A 71 -23.94 -7.65 7.57
N GLU A 72 -23.47 -8.88 7.82
CA GLU A 72 -22.31 -9.45 7.14
C GLU A 72 -22.54 -9.55 5.63
N VAL A 73 -23.70 -10.06 5.21
CA VAL A 73 -24.07 -10.10 3.79
C VAL A 73 -24.10 -8.69 3.18
N LYS A 74 -24.73 -7.71 3.87
CA LYS A 74 -24.76 -6.32 3.42
C LYS A 74 -23.39 -5.71 3.29
N LEU A 75 -22.49 -5.98 4.25
CA LEU A 75 -21.10 -5.50 4.21
C LEU A 75 -20.32 -6.15 3.06
N HIS A 76 -20.43 -7.46 2.86
CA HIS A 76 -19.79 -8.15 1.74
C HIS A 76 -20.33 -7.73 0.37
N GLN A 77 -21.53 -7.15 0.29
CA GLN A 77 -21.99 -6.49 -0.93
C GLN A 77 -21.29 -5.16 -1.22
N GLN A 78 -20.69 -4.53 -0.20
CA GLN A 78 -20.04 -3.24 -0.31
C GLN A 78 -18.51 -3.35 -0.40
N ILE A 79 -17.93 -4.46 0.07
CA ILE A 79 -16.49 -4.65 0.18
C ILE A 79 -16.11 -5.93 -0.56
N SER A 80 -15.11 -5.85 -1.41
CA SER A 80 -14.51 -7.03 -2.04
C SER A 80 -13.01 -7.06 -1.81
N MET A 81 -12.45 -8.26 -1.78
CA MET A 81 -11.02 -8.50 -1.73
C MET A 81 -10.59 -9.19 -3.01
N MET A 82 -9.48 -8.72 -3.58
CA MET A 82 -8.90 -9.34 -4.78
C MET A 82 -8.54 -10.80 -4.49
N PRO A 83 -8.98 -11.76 -5.34
CA PRO A 83 -8.63 -13.15 -5.15
C PRO A 83 -7.15 -13.39 -5.37
N GLU A 84 -6.61 -14.42 -4.71
CA GLU A 84 -5.28 -14.91 -4.99
C GLU A 84 -5.25 -15.78 -6.25
N GLN A 85 -4.07 -15.94 -6.83
CA GLN A 85 -3.90 -16.80 -8.00
C GLN A 85 -4.19 -18.28 -7.72
N SER A 86 -4.07 -18.70 -6.45
CA SER A 86 -4.43 -20.02 -5.93
C SER A 86 -5.93 -20.30 -5.97
N ASP A 87 -6.76 -19.24 -5.94
CA ASP A 87 -8.22 -19.35 -5.97
C ASP A 87 -8.80 -19.60 -7.37
N LEU A 88 -7.95 -19.51 -8.40
CA LEU A 88 -8.37 -19.70 -9.77
C LEU A 88 -8.62 -21.19 -10.09
N TYR A 89 -9.82 -21.50 -10.56
CA TYR A 89 -10.19 -22.84 -11.04
C TYR A 89 -9.55 -23.14 -12.38
N ASN A 90 -8.53 -23.97 -12.42
CA ASN A 90 -7.72 -24.26 -13.61
C ASN A 90 -8.54 -24.73 -14.85
N HIS A 91 -9.70 -25.32 -14.65
CA HIS A 91 -10.57 -25.84 -15.70
C HIS A 91 -11.54 -24.81 -16.28
N LEU A 92 -11.70 -23.64 -15.63
CA LEU A 92 -12.55 -22.54 -16.09
C LEU A 92 -11.76 -21.52 -16.89
N SER A 93 -12.44 -20.76 -17.75
CA SER A 93 -11.82 -19.64 -18.47
C SER A 93 -11.77 -18.38 -17.60
N GLY A 94 -10.92 -17.43 -17.97
CA GLY A 94 -10.85 -16.13 -17.30
C GLY A 94 -12.18 -15.40 -17.33
N ARG A 95 -12.87 -15.42 -18.48
CA ARG A 95 -14.21 -14.82 -18.62
C ARG A 95 -15.24 -15.46 -17.66
N ALA A 96 -15.14 -16.77 -17.45
CA ALA A 96 -16.05 -17.47 -16.52
C ALA A 96 -15.81 -16.97 -15.07
N HIS A 97 -14.55 -16.79 -14.66
CA HIS A 97 -14.21 -16.24 -13.35
C HIS A 97 -14.75 -14.82 -13.17
N MET A 98 -14.55 -13.94 -14.16
CA MET A 98 -15.08 -12.56 -14.11
C MET A 98 -16.61 -12.55 -14.01
N LYS A 99 -17.30 -13.45 -14.77
CA LYS A 99 -18.77 -13.59 -14.66
C LYS A 99 -19.20 -14.04 -13.26
N MET A 100 -18.49 -14.97 -12.64
CA MET A 100 -18.77 -15.40 -11.25
C MET A 100 -18.67 -14.22 -10.28
N TYR A 101 -17.61 -13.43 -10.37
CA TYR A 101 -17.43 -12.25 -9.52
C TYR A 101 -18.51 -11.20 -9.77
N SER A 102 -18.77 -10.82 -11.03
CA SER A 102 -19.85 -9.90 -11.36
C SER A 102 -21.20 -10.37 -10.78
N MET A 103 -21.50 -11.67 -10.83
CA MET A 103 -22.74 -12.22 -10.28
C MET A 103 -22.77 -12.19 -8.73
N MET A 104 -21.64 -12.44 -8.07
CA MET A 104 -21.57 -12.44 -6.60
C MET A 104 -21.88 -11.07 -6.00
N TRP A 105 -21.46 -10.00 -6.66
CA TRP A 105 -21.71 -8.62 -6.22
C TRP A 105 -22.83 -7.89 -6.97
N GLY A 106 -23.43 -8.53 -7.98
CA GLY A 106 -24.56 -7.96 -8.74
C GLY A 106 -24.16 -6.79 -9.65
N SER A 107 -22.90 -6.73 -10.07
CA SER A 107 -22.36 -5.66 -10.91
C SER A 107 -22.80 -5.77 -12.38
N ASP A 108 -22.67 -4.68 -13.15
CA ASP A 108 -23.01 -4.66 -14.57
C ASP A 108 -22.04 -5.56 -15.38
N ARG A 109 -22.62 -6.50 -16.13
CA ARG A 109 -21.87 -7.41 -17.02
C ARG A 109 -21.12 -6.69 -18.14
N LYS A 110 -21.48 -5.45 -18.48
CA LYS A 110 -20.75 -4.63 -19.45
C LYS A 110 -19.32 -4.38 -19.02
N LEU A 111 -19.10 -4.18 -17.72
CA LEU A 111 -17.76 -4.00 -17.15
C LEU A 111 -16.79 -5.15 -17.46
N ILE A 112 -17.30 -6.37 -17.67
CA ILE A 112 -16.45 -7.52 -18.01
C ILE A 112 -15.72 -7.29 -19.34
N ASN A 113 -16.46 -6.88 -20.39
CA ASN A 113 -15.84 -6.67 -21.71
C ASN A 113 -14.91 -5.44 -21.69
N GLU A 114 -15.33 -4.35 -21.08
CA GLU A 114 -14.54 -3.14 -20.92
C GLU A 114 -13.22 -3.43 -20.18
N THR A 115 -13.27 -4.22 -19.09
CA THR A 115 -12.10 -4.63 -18.34
C THR A 115 -11.18 -5.55 -19.15
N ILE A 116 -11.73 -6.49 -19.93
CA ILE A 116 -10.96 -7.38 -20.82
C ILE A 116 -10.16 -6.56 -21.85
N GLU A 117 -10.80 -5.56 -22.45
CA GLU A 117 -10.16 -4.67 -23.43
C GLU A 117 -9.10 -3.81 -22.75
N ALA A 118 -9.43 -3.15 -21.63
CA ALA A 118 -8.52 -2.29 -20.89
C ALA A 118 -7.26 -3.01 -20.38
N LEU A 119 -7.36 -4.31 -20.08
CA LEU A 119 -6.25 -5.15 -19.62
C LEU A 119 -5.58 -5.98 -20.73
N ASN A 120 -5.94 -5.75 -22.00
CA ASN A 120 -5.42 -6.50 -23.15
C ASN A 120 -5.52 -8.04 -22.98
N MET A 121 -6.68 -8.51 -22.51
CA MET A 121 -6.91 -9.93 -22.20
C MET A 121 -7.63 -10.69 -23.33
N SER A 122 -8.11 -10.02 -24.39
CA SER A 122 -8.98 -10.57 -25.43
C SER A 122 -8.41 -11.83 -26.11
N SER A 123 -7.08 -11.94 -26.25
CA SER A 123 -6.43 -13.06 -26.94
C SER A 123 -6.41 -14.37 -26.12
N TYR A 124 -6.68 -14.31 -24.81
CA TYR A 124 -6.54 -15.48 -23.94
C TYR A 124 -7.67 -15.64 -22.90
N VAL A 125 -8.51 -14.62 -22.66
CA VAL A 125 -9.50 -14.64 -21.58
C VAL A 125 -10.49 -15.81 -21.68
N ASP A 126 -10.73 -16.34 -22.86
CA ASP A 126 -11.63 -17.48 -23.10
C ASP A 126 -10.91 -18.85 -23.00
N LYS A 127 -9.56 -18.87 -22.84
CA LYS A 127 -8.79 -20.09 -22.58
C LYS A 127 -8.89 -20.48 -21.11
N LYS A 128 -8.66 -21.76 -20.80
CA LYS A 128 -8.63 -22.28 -19.43
C LYS A 128 -7.47 -21.64 -18.63
N THR A 129 -7.75 -21.20 -17.40
CA THR A 129 -6.75 -20.53 -16.56
C THR A 129 -5.57 -21.40 -16.18
N GLY A 130 -5.72 -22.73 -16.23
CA GLY A 130 -4.59 -23.67 -16.08
C GLY A 130 -3.48 -23.49 -17.11
N THR A 131 -3.75 -22.82 -18.26
CA THR A 131 -2.76 -22.52 -19.30
C THR A 131 -2.15 -21.12 -19.17
N TYR A 132 -2.55 -20.34 -18.15
CA TYR A 132 -2.10 -18.96 -18.01
C TYR A 132 -0.71 -18.90 -17.40
N SER A 133 0.10 -17.93 -17.87
CA SER A 133 1.33 -17.52 -17.18
C SER A 133 1.00 -16.82 -15.86
N LEU A 134 2.02 -16.64 -15.01
CA LEU A 134 1.88 -15.93 -13.74
C LEU A 134 1.26 -14.53 -13.93
N GLY A 135 1.78 -13.74 -14.86
CA GLY A 135 1.25 -12.39 -15.16
C GLY A 135 -0.17 -12.41 -15.76
N MET A 136 -0.54 -13.45 -16.54
CA MET A 136 -1.93 -13.62 -17.01
C MET A 136 -2.88 -13.94 -15.85
N ARG A 137 -2.46 -14.77 -14.88
CA ARG A 137 -3.23 -15.07 -13.67
C ARG A 137 -3.40 -13.82 -12.82
N GLN A 138 -2.33 -13.05 -12.60
CA GLN A 138 -2.37 -11.81 -11.83
C GLN A 138 -3.34 -10.79 -12.44
N ARG A 139 -3.27 -10.59 -13.77
CA ARG A 139 -4.21 -9.72 -14.47
C ARG A 139 -5.64 -10.20 -14.37
N LEU A 140 -5.88 -11.51 -14.38
CA LEU A 140 -7.21 -12.07 -14.18
C LEU A 140 -7.73 -11.78 -12.77
N CYS A 141 -6.94 -11.99 -11.72
CA CYS A 141 -7.32 -11.66 -10.34
C CYS A 141 -7.72 -10.19 -10.21
N PHE A 142 -6.94 -9.28 -10.81
CA PHE A 142 -7.29 -7.87 -10.86
C PHE A 142 -8.57 -7.62 -11.68
N ALA A 143 -8.73 -8.26 -12.84
CA ALA A 143 -9.94 -8.14 -13.65
C ALA A 143 -11.19 -8.61 -12.91
N MET A 144 -11.09 -9.68 -12.11
CA MET A 144 -12.17 -10.17 -11.25
C MET A 144 -12.54 -9.12 -10.20
N GLN A 145 -11.54 -8.48 -9.56
CA GLN A 145 -11.78 -7.40 -8.61
C GLN A 145 -12.51 -6.21 -9.26
N ILE A 146 -12.10 -5.80 -10.46
CA ILE A 146 -12.79 -4.73 -11.20
C ILE A 146 -14.20 -5.16 -11.59
N ALA A 147 -14.41 -6.42 -11.96
CA ALA A 147 -15.73 -6.95 -12.31
C ALA A 147 -16.68 -7.05 -11.11
N ALA A 148 -16.19 -7.12 -9.88
CA ALA A 148 -17.00 -7.02 -8.66
C ALA A 148 -17.59 -5.62 -8.46
N ASP A 149 -16.88 -4.60 -8.87
CA ASP A 149 -17.26 -3.17 -8.86
C ASP A 149 -17.79 -2.63 -7.52
N THR A 150 -17.27 -3.15 -6.41
CA THR A 150 -17.70 -2.75 -5.06
C THR A 150 -17.26 -1.33 -4.70
N PRO A 151 -17.97 -0.64 -3.79
CA PRO A 151 -17.54 0.66 -3.25
C PRO A 151 -16.20 0.64 -2.54
N VAL A 152 -15.84 -0.49 -1.90
CA VAL A 152 -14.55 -0.69 -1.21
C VAL A 152 -13.83 -1.87 -1.86
N MET A 153 -12.60 -1.65 -2.29
CA MET A 153 -11.77 -2.61 -3.00
C MET A 153 -10.47 -2.83 -2.22
N LEU A 154 -10.27 -4.06 -1.73
CA LEU A 154 -9.05 -4.46 -1.02
C LEU A 154 -8.15 -5.26 -1.96
N MET A 155 -6.88 -4.91 -2.06
CA MET A 155 -5.94 -5.55 -2.97
C MET A 155 -4.61 -5.83 -2.28
N ASP A 156 -4.25 -7.10 -2.18
CA ASP A 156 -2.94 -7.51 -1.66
C ASP A 156 -2.03 -7.85 -2.85
N GLU A 157 -0.87 -7.19 -2.92
CA GLU A 157 0.19 -7.42 -3.90
C GLU A 157 -0.30 -7.43 -5.38
N VAL A 158 -1.23 -6.53 -5.72
CA VAL A 158 -1.92 -6.49 -7.03
C VAL A 158 -0.97 -6.37 -8.23
N MET A 159 0.21 -5.77 -8.05
CA MET A 159 1.17 -5.50 -9.13
C MET A 159 2.33 -6.51 -9.18
N ASN A 160 2.36 -7.50 -8.28
CA ASN A 160 3.45 -8.46 -8.23
C ASN A 160 3.53 -9.33 -9.48
N GLY A 161 4.76 -9.52 -9.98
CA GLY A 161 5.03 -10.36 -11.15
C GLY A 161 4.57 -9.78 -12.48
N LEU A 162 4.24 -8.49 -12.52
CA LEU A 162 3.88 -7.77 -13.74
C LEU A 162 5.06 -6.94 -14.26
N ASP A 163 5.13 -6.79 -15.58
CA ASP A 163 6.06 -5.86 -16.20
C ASP A 163 5.60 -4.39 -16.03
N PRO A 164 6.51 -3.40 -16.23
CA PRO A 164 6.20 -2.00 -16.02
C PRO A 164 4.99 -1.48 -16.82
N ASN A 165 4.75 -1.97 -18.03
CA ASN A 165 3.63 -1.52 -18.85
C ASN A 165 2.29 -1.97 -18.25
N HIS A 166 2.23 -3.21 -17.72
CA HIS A 166 1.04 -3.72 -17.04
C HIS A 166 0.82 -3.04 -15.69
N VAL A 167 1.89 -2.72 -14.96
CA VAL A 167 1.80 -1.94 -13.72
C VAL A 167 1.20 -0.56 -13.99
N GLU A 168 1.64 0.13 -15.04
CA GLU A 168 1.08 1.44 -15.41
C GLU A 168 -0.39 1.34 -15.83
N MET A 169 -0.74 0.30 -16.59
CA MET A 169 -2.13 0.05 -17.01
C MET A 169 -3.06 -0.16 -15.81
N ILE A 170 -2.67 -1.01 -14.86
CA ILE A 170 -3.43 -1.24 -13.62
C ILE A 170 -3.56 0.07 -12.82
N SER A 171 -2.48 0.82 -12.69
CA SER A 171 -2.47 2.10 -11.97
C SER A 171 -3.46 3.10 -12.57
N LYS A 172 -3.56 3.19 -13.89
CA LYS A 172 -4.54 4.06 -14.57
C LYS A 172 -5.98 3.64 -14.26
N ILE A 173 -6.27 2.34 -14.30
CA ILE A 173 -7.61 1.81 -13.95
C ILE A 173 -7.95 2.11 -12.49
N LEU A 174 -6.99 1.94 -11.56
CA LEU A 174 -7.18 2.25 -10.15
C LEU A 174 -7.47 3.74 -9.93
N VAL A 175 -6.74 4.64 -10.61
CA VAL A 175 -7.00 6.09 -10.56
C VAL A 175 -8.41 6.41 -11.07
N GLN A 176 -8.85 5.79 -12.16
CA GLN A 176 -10.21 5.95 -12.67
C GLN A 176 -11.24 5.47 -11.64
N LYS A 177 -11.07 4.28 -11.05
CA LYS A 177 -11.98 3.75 -10.01
C LYS A 177 -12.04 4.65 -8.77
N LYS A 178 -10.91 5.21 -8.36
CA LYS A 178 -10.88 6.23 -7.31
C LYS A 178 -11.72 7.47 -7.69
N GLN A 179 -11.58 7.97 -8.92
CA GLN A 179 -12.38 9.11 -9.42
C GLN A 179 -13.89 8.80 -9.50
N GLU A 180 -14.25 7.54 -9.70
CA GLU A 180 -15.64 7.04 -9.61
C GLU A 180 -16.14 6.99 -8.15
N GLY A 181 -15.34 7.40 -7.16
CA GLY A 181 -15.69 7.44 -5.74
C GLY A 181 -15.43 6.12 -4.99
N LYS A 182 -14.73 5.15 -5.58
CA LYS A 182 -14.36 3.90 -4.88
C LYS A 182 -13.27 4.18 -3.85
N LEU A 183 -13.38 3.56 -2.68
CA LEU A 183 -12.27 3.45 -1.73
C LEU A 183 -11.40 2.26 -2.13
N ILE A 184 -10.11 2.49 -2.30
CA ILE A 184 -9.16 1.46 -2.72
C ILE A 184 -8.07 1.34 -1.66
N ILE A 185 -7.87 0.14 -1.08
CA ILE A 185 -6.79 -0.14 -0.13
C ILE A 185 -5.85 -1.15 -0.77
N ILE A 186 -4.60 -0.77 -0.94
CA ILE A 186 -3.59 -1.58 -1.63
C ILE A 186 -2.43 -1.85 -0.68
N ALA A 187 -2.13 -3.13 -0.41
CA ALA A 187 -0.83 -3.52 0.11
C ALA A 187 0.12 -3.79 -1.06
N SER A 188 1.31 -3.21 -1.03
CA SER A 188 2.30 -3.42 -2.09
C SER A 188 3.72 -3.16 -1.60
N HIS A 189 4.67 -3.86 -2.22
CA HIS A 189 6.10 -3.60 -2.09
C HIS A 189 6.64 -2.65 -3.17
N LEU A 190 5.81 -2.27 -4.17
CA LEU A 190 6.18 -1.30 -5.20
C LEU A 190 5.97 0.13 -4.69
N LEU A 191 6.92 0.59 -3.88
CA LEU A 191 6.85 1.85 -3.14
C LEU A 191 6.67 3.06 -4.05
N GLU A 192 7.36 3.11 -5.18
CA GLU A 192 7.28 4.22 -6.15
C GLU A 192 5.86 4.40 -6.70
N ASN A 193 5.13 3.30 -6.94
CA ASN A 193 3.75 3.37 -7.41
C ASN A 193 2.80 3.88 -6.34
N LEU A 194 2.96 3.42 -5.09
CA LEU A 194 2.18 3.94 -3.98
C LEU A 194 2.46 5.42 -3.76
N GLU A 195 3.74 5.83 -3.79
CA GLU A 195 4.14 7.25 -3.68
C GLU A 195 3.47 8.12 -4.75
N LYS A 196 3.30 7.59 -5.97
CA LYS A 196 2.74 8.32 -7.11
C LYS A 196 1.22 8.43 -7.09
N TYR A 197 0.51 7.41 -6.61
CA TYR A 197 -0.93 7.28 -6.84
C TYR A 197 -1.79 7.25 -5.57
N ALA A 198 -1.22 6.89 -4.41
CA ALA A 198 -1.96 6.84 -3.15
C ALA A 198 -2.17 8.25 -2.57
N ASP A 199 -3.36 8.50 -2.03
CA ASP A 199 -3.68 9.76 -1.33
C ASP A 199 -3.13 9.75 0.10
N ARG A 200 -3.12 8.58 0.74
CA ARG A 200 -2.55 8.37 2.08
C ARG A 200 -1.77 7.06 2.08
N ILE A 201 -0.64 7.08 2.76
CA ILE A 201 0.23 5.91 2.87
C ILE A 201 0.45 5.61 4.36
N PHE A 202 0.34 4.34 4.70
CA PHE A 202 0.57 3.86 6.06
C PHE A 202 1.70 2.86 6.10
N LEU A 203 2.61 3.04 7.05
CA LEU A 203 3.58 2.02 7.45
C LEU A 203 2.99 1.18 8.59
N MET A 204 3.14 -0.15 8.51
CA MET A 204 2.72 -1.05 9.59
C MET A 204 3.94 -1.54 10.36
N LYS A 205 4.06 -1.16 11.62
CA LYS A 205 5.15 -1.56 12.51
C LYS A 205 4.62 -1.86 13.91
N ASP A 206 5.04 -2.98 14.48
CA ASP A 206 4.68 -3.42 15.85
C ASP A 206 3.16 -3.43 16.12
N GLY A 207 2.39 -3.80 15.09
CA GLY A 207 0.93 -3.83 15.12
C GLY A 207 0.25 -2.46 14.97
N LEU A 208 1.01 -1.38 14.86
CA LEU A 208 0.50 -0.03 14.66
C LEU A 208 0.39 0.32 13.17
N LEU A 209 -0.58 1.17 12.86
CA LEU A 209 -0.75 1.76 11.53
C LEU A 209 -0.31 3.24 11.62
N LEU A 210 0.84 3.55 11.00
CA LEU A 210 1.48 4.85 11.09
C LEU A 210 1.28 5.61 9.77
N ASN A 211 0.56 6.72 9.80
CA ASN A 211 0.41 7.58 8.62
C ASN A 211 1.75 8.24 8.28
N VAL A 212 2.17 8.12 7.03
CA VAL A 212 3.44 8.68 6.55
C VAL A 212 3.52 10.19 6.77
N ASN A 213 2.42 10.92 6.63
CA ASN A 213 2.41 12.37 6.87
C ASN A 213 2.62 12.77 8.33
N ASP A 214 2.22 11.90 9.28
CA ASP A 214 2.43 12.15 10.71
C ASP A 214 3.89 11.92 11.11
N ILE A 215 4.55 10.95 10.46
CA ILE A 215 5.94 10.58 10.76
C ILE A 215 6.99 11.34 9.94
N SER A 216 6.61 11.87 8.80
CA SER A 216 7.42 12.76 7.94
C SER A 216 6.53 13.89 7.39
N PRO A 217 6.26 14.91 8.20
CA PRO A 217 5.47 16.07 7.77
C PRO A 217 6.08 16.70 6.52
N GLY A 218 5.24 16.98 5.52
CA GLY A 218 5.71 17.53 4.25
C GLY A 218 6.16 16.49 3.21
N PHE A 219 6.07 15.18 3.52
CA PHE A 219 6.40 14.13 2.55
C PHE A 219 5.56 14.22 1.28
N GLN A 220 4.25 14.29 1.39
CA GLN A 220 3.34 14.38 0.23
C GLN A 220 3.37 15.76 -0.44
N THR A 221 3.61 16.83 0.32
CA THR A 221 3.75 18.20 -0.22
C THR A 221 5.14 18.46 -0.79
N ASN A 222 6.07 17.49 -0.70
CA ASN A 222 7.44 17.60 -1.17
C ASN A 222 8.20 18.78 -0.53
N GLU A 223 7.97 19.02 0.76
CA GLU A 223 8.60 20.11 1.52
C GLU A 223 9.93 19.71 2.15
N MET A 224 10.28 18.42 2.12
CA MET A 224 11.51 17.89 2.67
C MET A 224 12.50 17.47 1.59
N THR A 225 13.78 17.65 1.86
CA THR A 225 14.91 17.12 1.08
C THR A 225 15.62 16.05 1.91
N SER A 226 15.91 14.92 1.29
CA SER A 226 16.72 13.84 1.87
C SER A 226 18.14 13.91 1.31
N VAL A 227 19.14 13.90 2.20
CA VAL A 227 20.55 13.69 1.88
C VAL A 227 20.91 12.26 2.27
N ARG A 228 21.30 11.44 1.29
CA ARG A 228 21.63 10.02 1.45
C ARG A 228 23.14 9.87 1.33
N VAL A 229 23.79 9.40 2.37
CA VAL A 229 25.24 9.26 2.46
C VAL A 229 25.59 7.78 2.60
N LYS A 230 26.44 7.27 1.72
CA LYS A 230 26.96 5.90 1.83
C LYS A 230 28.18 5.86 2.75
N ASN A 231 28.18 4.86 3.66
CA ASN A 231 29.34 4.56 4.52
C ASN A 231 29.92 5.78 5.25
N MET A 232 29.06 6.62 5.86
CA MET A 232 29.49 7.75 6.66
C MET A 232 30.24 7.25 7.90
N PRO A 233 31.53 7.64 8.12
CA PRO A 233 32.30 7.19 9.25
C PRO A 233 31.64 7.58 10.58
N SER A 234 31.73 6.73 11.61
CA SER A 234 31.11 6.98 12.92
C SER A 234 31.60 8.29 13.57
N GLU A 235 32.89 8.66 13.36
CA GLU A 235 33.42 9.94 13.79
C GLU A 235 32.72 11.13 13.14
N ALA A 236 32.49 11.05 11.82
CA ALA A 236 31.77 12.07 11.08
C ALA A 236 30.29 12.15 11.50
N GLN A 237 29.64 11.01 11.81
CA GLN A 237 28.27 11.00 12.34
C GLN A 237 28.19 11.71 13.68
N THR A 238 29.18 11.49 14.58
CA THR A 238 29.27 12.15 15.88
C THR A 238 29.47 13.66 15.74
N LYS A 239 30.40 14.10 14.88
CA LYS A 239 30.63 15.52 14.58
C LYS A 239 29.37 16.17 13.97
N PHE A 240 28.68 15.45 13.05
CA PHE A 240 27.44 15.91 12.44
C PHE A 240 26.38 16.19 13.52
N THR A 241 26.14 15.22 14.39
CA THR A 241 25.09 15.31 15.42
C THR A 241 25.41 16.47 16.42
N GLN A 242 26.69 16.76 16.69
CA GLN A 242 27.09 17.88 17.53
C GLN A 242 26.90 19.25 16.83
N MET A 243 27.20 19.31 15.53
CA MET A 243 27.12 20.55 14.76
C MET A 243 25.69 20.89 14.35
N PHE A 244 24.91 19.86 13.97
CA PHE A 244 23.54 19.97 13.47
C PHE A 244 22.54 19.28 14.41
N TYR A 245 22.57 19.64 15.71
CA TYR A 245 21.82 18.95 16.78
C TYR A 245 20.30 18.89 16.57
N ASN A 246 19.73 19.81 15.76
CA ASN A 246 18.30 19.83 15.41
C ASN A 246 17.97 19.07 14.12
N VAL A 247 18.96 18.48 13.44
CA VAL A 247 18.76 17.78 12.17
C VAL A 247 18.82 16.28 12.43
N PRO A 248 17.72 15.54 12.22
CA PRO A 248 17.72 14.11 12.44
C PRO A 248 18.66 13.41 11.46
N LEU A 249 19.55 12.58 12.00
CA LEU A 249 20.42 11.68 11.25
C LEU A 249 20.03 10.25 11.60
N LYS A 250 19.69 9.45 10.59
CA LYS A 250 19.38 8.03 10.76
C LYS A 250 20.40 7.16 10.02
N ALA A 251 21.14 6.37 10.78
CA ALA A 251 22.04 5.35 10.25
C ALA A 251 21.27 4.04 10.04
N LEU A 252 21.44 3.40 8.88
CA LEU A 252 20.81 2.14 8.51
C LEU A 252 21.82 0.99 8.59
N TYR A 253 21.34 -0.24 8.82
CA TYR A 253 22.17 -1.45 8.80
C TYR A 253 22.93 -1.66 7.47
N SER A 254 22.43 -1.09 6.37
CA SER A 254 23.10 -1.10 5.06
C SER A 254 24.36 -0.23 4.99
N GLY A 255 24.71 0.50 6.06
CA GLY A 255 25.76 1.50 6.07
C GLY A 255 25.35 2.84 5.43
N MET A 256 24.12 2.99 4.98
CA MET A 256 23.58 4.25 4.50
C MET A 256 23.12 5.12 5.66
N VAL A 257 23.39 6.42 5.57
CA VAL A 257 22.88 7.44 6.49
C VAL A 257 21.91 8.32 5.74
N ILE A 258 20.74 8.57 6.34
CA ILE A 258 19.72 9.47 5.80
C ILE A 258 19.58 10.68 6.71
N ILE A 259 19.60 11.87 6.11
CA ILE A 259 19.44 13.16 6.77
C ILE A 259 18.27 13.88 6.09
N GLU A 260 17.25 14.26 6.86
CA GLU A 260 16.08 15.00 6.35
C GLU A 260 16.23 16.49 6.66
N VAL A 261 16.06 17.33 5.65
CA VAL A 261 16.20 18.80 5.73
C VAL A 261 14.98 19.46 5.14
N PRO A 262 14.37 20.47 5.79
CA PRO A 262 13.31 21.27 5.17
C PRO A 262 13.79 21.92 3.87
N LYS A 263 13.05 21.74 2.79
CA LYS A 263 13.42 22.24 1.44
C LYS A 263 13.55 23.76 1.40
N ALA A 264 12.78 24.46 2.23
CA ALA A 264 12.86 25.91 2.37
C ALA A 264 14.15 26.39 3.04
N ASN A 265 14.95 25.51 3.66
CA ASN A 265 16.18 25.87 4.34
C ASN A 265 17.40 25.52 3.48
N GLU A 266 17.61 26.27 2.41
CA GLU A 266 18.72 26.09 1.46
C GLU A 266 20.08 26.33 2.11
N GLU A 267 20.18 27.23 3.10
CA GLU A 267 21.42 27.48 3.84
C GLU A 267 21.84 26.25 4.62
N LEU A 268 20.92 25.65 5.38
CA LEU A 268 21.17 24.42 6.14
C LEU A 268 21.61 23.27 5.23
N LEU A 269 20.93 23.11 4.07
CA LEU A 269 21.32 22.09 3.09
C LEU A 269 22.75 22.34 2.58
N THR A 270 23.07 23.60 2.26
CA THR A 270 24.41 24.00 1.81
C THR A 270 25.46 23.70 2.88
N ASP A 271 25.21 24.03 4.15
CA ASP A 271 26.12 23.77 5.26
C ASP A 271 26.36 22.27 5.46
N ILE A 272 25.31 21.46 5.34
CA ILE A 272 25.43 19.98 5.41
C ILE A 272 26.30 19.45 4.26
N LEU A 273 26.09 19.92 3.03
CA LEU A 273 26.88 19.48 1.88
C LEU A 273 28.36 19.92 2.01
N LEU A 274 28.61 21.11 2.52
CA LEU A 274 29.97 21.59 2.84
C LEU A 274 30.63 20.77 3.97
N PHE A 275 29.88 20.41 4.99
CA PHE A 275 30.34 19.51 6.05
C PHE A 275 30.77 18.16 5.47
N LEU A 276 29.92 17.51 4.68
CA LEU A 276 30.23 16.22 4.05
C LEU A 276 31.53 16.31 3.23
N LYS A 277 31.68 17.37 2.44
CA LYS A 277 32.91 17.61 1.65
C LYS A 277 34.15 17.80 2.51
N ARG A 278 34.07 18.53 3.63
CA ARG A 278 35.16 18.74 4.56
C ARG A 278 35.60 17.46 5.28
N GLU A 279 34.69 16.58 5.60
CA GLU A 279 34.96 15.25 6.16
C GLU A 279 35.40 14.22 5.08
N GLY A 280 35.61 14.65 3.83
CA GLY A 280 36.09 13.79 2.72
C GLY A 280 35.03 12.82 2.21
N ILE A 281 33.76 13.04 2.53
CA ILE A 281 32.66 12.20 2.09
C ILE A 281 32.23 12.66 0.70
N THR A 282 32.41 11.79 -0.31
CA THR A 282 32.12 12.10 -1.71
C THR A 282 30.93 11.30 -2.28
N GLU A 283 30.57 10.18 -1.63
CA GLU A 283 29.46 9.33 -2.06
C GLU A 283 28.17 9.72 -1.34
N PHE A 284 27.48 10.73 -1.84
CA PHE A 284 26.15 11.10 -1.38
C PHE A 284 25.27 11.57 -2.54
N THR A 285 23.97 11.47 -2.33
CA THR A 285 22.92 12.01 -3.20
C THR A 285 21.93 12.82 -2.39
N PHE A 286 21.27 13.79 -3.01
CA PHE A 286 20.20 14.51 -2.35
C PHE A 286 19.02 14.73 -3.32
N GLY A 287 17.84 14.87 -2.77
CA GLY A 287 16.59 15.04 -3.52
C GLY A 287 15.38 14.98 -2.61
N LYS A 288 14.18 14.88 -3.16
CA LYS A 288 12.98 14.74 -2.33
C LYS A 288 13.09 13.49 -1.44
N VAL A 289 12.47 13.54 -0.25
CA VAL A 289 12.28 12.35 0.57
C VAL A 289 11.38 11.37 -0.20
N THR A 290 11.79 10.12 -0.30
CA THR A 290 11.02 9.08 -1.00
C THR A 290 10.40 8.12 0.01
N LEU A 291 9.35 7.42 -0.41
CA LEU A 291 8.77 6.35 0.40
C LEU A 291 9.78 5.24 0.69
N ASN A 292 10.75 5.02 -0.21
CA ASN A 292 11.84 4.08 0.00
C ASN A 292 12.80 4.54 1.12
N ASP A 293 13.04 5.84 1.26
CA ASP A 293 13.82 6.38 2.38
C ASP A 293 13.12 6.10 3.71
N LEU A 294 11.82 6.44 3.78
CA LEU A 294 11.01 6.20 4.98
C LEU A 294 10.94 4.71 5.32
N TYR A 295 10.68 3.86 4.32
CA TYR A 295 10.69 2.41 4.51
C TYR A 295 12.02 1.94 5.12
N SER A 296 13.14 2.38 4.55
CA SER A 296 14.47 2.03 5.03
C SER A 296 14.72 2.53 6.45
N MET A 297 14.31 3.77 6.77
CA MET A 297 14.43 4.33 8.11
C MET A 297 13.61 3.61 9.17
N TYR A 298 12.45 3.07 8.80
CA TYR A 298 11.55 2.41 9.75
C TYR A 298 11.80 0.93 9.94
N TYR A 299 12.30 0.24 8.92
CA TYR A 299 12.45 -1.22 8.97
C TYR A 299 13.90 -1.71 8.90
N HIS A 300 14.86 -0.84 8.51
CA HIS A 300 16.26 -1.21 8.36
C HIS A 300 17.20 -0.33 9.23
N ALA A 301 16.65 0.43 10.15
CA ALA A 301 17.41 1.25 11.11
C ALA A 301 17.80 0.46 12.36
#